data_4688eff4eb7002c1c72e70cab54b7cd2
#
_entry.id   4688eff4eb7002c1c72e70cab54b7cd2
#
_cell.length_a   1.000
_cell.length_b   1.000
_cell.length_c   1.000
_cell.angle_alpha   90.00
_cell.angle_beta   90.00
_cell.angle_gamma   90.00
#
_symmetry.space_group_name_H-M   'P 1'
#
loop_
_entity.id
_entity.type
_entity.pdbx_description
1 polymer ?
#
loop_
_entity_poly.entity_id
_entity_poly.type
_entity_poly.pdbx_seq_one_letter_code
_entity_poly.pdbx_strand_id
1 'polypeptide(L)'
;KSMKEYKLSGSIIGNIDDVIKGEHITLKGWFINSASDQNNDAVRKLIFQNDINRYVISTTPEYRSDVGDAMPERPDVDFCGFVCNIKKEHINKGLYNVYFVWNNQIWFSGIQIRV
;
A
#
# COMPACT_ATOMS: atom_id res chain seq x y z
N LYS A 1 -0.20 -11.75 13.57
CA LYS A 1 -0.68 -10.49 14.09
C LYS A 1 -2.13 -10.25 13.77
N SER A 2 -2.85 -9.71 14.71
CA SER A 2 -4.27 -9.41 14.54
C SER A 2 -4.47 -8.09 13.81
N MET A 3 -5.51 -7.99 12.99
CA MET A 3 -5.96 -6.72 12.39
C MET A 3 -6.36 -5.69 13.44
N LYS A 4 -6.59 -6.11 14.69
CA LYS A 4 -6.91 -5.18 15.78
C LYS A 4 -5.83 -4.14 16.03
N GLU A 5 -4.59 -4.43 15.63
CA GLU A 5 -3.48 -3.50 15.82
C GLU A 5 -3.50 -2.33 14.86
N TYR A 6 -4.33 -2.42 13.81
CA TYR A 6 -4.46 -1.36 12.82
C TYR A 6 -5.80 -0.67 12.99
N LYS A 7 -5.79 0.65 12.83
CA LYS A 7 -7.02 1.43 12.85
C LYS A 7 -7.50 1.65 11.43
N LEU A 8 -8.80 1.47 11.20
CA LEU A 8 -9.40 1.84 9.93
C LEU A 8 -9.34 3.36 9.75
N SER A 9 -8.96 3.82 8.58
CA SER A 9 -8.92 5.23 8.28
C SER A 9 -9.32 5.51 6.83
N GLY A 10 -10.52 6.03 6.65
CA GLY A 10 -11.01 6.47 5.35
C GLY A 10 -10.30 7.69 4.80
N SER A 11 -9.38 8.29 5.57
CA SER A 11 -8.54 9.39 5.10
C SER A 11 -7.40 8.92 4.22
N ILE A 12 -7.12 7.60 4.21
CA ILE A 12 -6.10 7.04 3.32
C ILE A 12 -6.68 6.98 1.92
N ILE A 13 -6.01 7.66 0.99
CA ILE A 13 -6.37 7.67 -0.43
C ILE A 13 -5.15 7.29 -1.25
N GLY A 14 -5.37 6.58 -2.34
CA GLY A 14 -4.28 6.16 -3.20
C GLY A 14 -4.76 5.29 -4.35
N ASN A 15 -3.79 4.75 -5.06
CA ASN A 15 -4.06 3.90 -6.20
C ASN A 15 -2.94 2.90 -6.40
N ILE A 16 -3.30 1.69 -6.83
CA ILE A 16 -2.33 0.71 -7.30
C ILE A 16 -2.32 0.82 -8.82
N ASP A 17 -1.22 1.35 -9.37
CA ASP A 17 -1.10 1.66 -10.79
C ASP A 17 -0.75 0.43 -11.62
N ASP A 18 0.11 -0.42 -11.08
CA ASP A 18 0.63 -1.59 -11.78
C ASP A 18 0.65 -2.82 -10.90
N VAL A 19 0.26 -3.95 -11.47
CA VAL A 19 0.43 -5.28 -10.89
C VAL A 19 1.13 -6.14 -11.93
N ILE A 20 2.38 -6.50 -11.65
CA ILE A 20 3.20 -7.27 -12.57
C ILE A 20 3.44 -8.64 -11.96
N LYS A 21 3.05 -9.69 -12.69
CA LYS A 21 3.15 -11.07 -12.25
C LYS A 21 4.20 -11.82 -13.06
N GLY A 22 5.16 -12.39 -12.38
CA GLY A 22 6.20 -13.24 -12.93
C GLY A 22 6.61 -14.22 -11.84
N GLU A 23 7.90 -14.46 -11.67
CA GLU A 23 8.44 -15.21 -10.51
C GLU A 23 8.17 -14.42 -9.22
N HIS A 24 8.16 -13.10 -9.33
CA HIS A 24 7.76 -12.18 -8.28
C HIS A 24 6.42 -11.55 -8.65
N ILE A 25 5.71 -11.07 -7.64
CA ILE A 25 4.57 -10.20 -7.81
C ILE A 25 5.04 -8.82 -7.41
N THR A 26 4.95 -7.86 -8.33
CA THR A 26 5.36 -6.48 -8.08
C THR A 26 4.14 -5.59 -8.18
N LEU A 27 3.88 -4.81 -7.13
CA LEU A 27 2.85 -3.79 -7.12
C LEU A 27 3.52 -2.44 -7.02
N LYS A 28 3.04 -1.49 -7.82
CA LYS A 28 3.47 -0.10 -7.76
C LYS A 28 2.25 0.79 -7.65
N GLY A 29 2.41 1.87 -6.92
CA GLY A 29 1.35 2.83 -6.75
C GLY A 29 1.76 3.93 -5.78
N TRP A 30 0.75 4.54 -5.17
CA TRP A 30 0.95 5.58 -4.19
C TRP A 30 -0.24 5.61 -3.22
N PHE A 31 -0.01 6.07 -2.02
CA PHE A 31 -1.10 6.43 -1.12
C PHE A 31 -0.60 7.42 -0.07
N ILE A 32 -1.53 8.22 0.40
CA ILE A 32 -1.31 9.21 1.44
C ILE A 32 -2.42 9.09 2.48
N ASN A 33 -2.18 9.70 3.64
CA ASN A 33 -3.25 9.98 4.59
C ASN A 33 -3.60 11.47 4.44
N SER A 34 -4.78 11.75 3.92
CA SER A 34 -5.21 13.12 3.64
C SER A 34 -5.41 13.95 4.91
N ALA A 35 -5.55 13.28 6.06
CA ALA A 35 -5.71 13.94 7.36
C ALA A 35 -4.38 14.24 8.05
N SER A 36 -3.25 13.88 7.43
CA SER A 36 -1.91 14.10 8.00
C SER A 36 -1.09 15.02 7.11
N ASP A 37 -0.14 15.74 7.70
CA ASP A 37 0.86 16.54 6.98
C ASP A 37 2.25 15.88 7.03
N GLN A 38 2.34 14.62 7.48
CA GLN A 38 3.60 13.89 7.66
C GLN A 38 3.71 12.70 6.69
N ASN A 39 3.23 12.85 5.45
CA ASN A 39 3.17 11.73 4.52
C ASN A 39 4.54 11.23 4.04
N ASN A 40 5.51 12.12 3.87
CA ASN A 40 6.85 11.71 3.44
C ASN A 40 7.56 10.84 4.48
N ASP A 41 7.23 10.99 5.75
CA ASP A 41 7.84 10.24 6.85
C ASP A 41 7.05 9.01 7.25
N ALA A 42 5.91 8.77 6.64
CA ALA A 42 5.07 7.63 6.98
C ALA A 42 5.70 6.32 6.56
N VAL A 43 5.54 5.30 7.39
CA VAL A 43 5.90 3.93 7.04
C VAL A 43 4.73 3.34 6.25
N ARG A 44 5.00 2.98 4.99
CA ARG A 44 4.00 2.38 4.10
C ARG A 44 4.26 0.91 3.95
N LYS A 45 3.19 0.13 4.08
CA LYS A 45 3.21 -1.31 3.85
C LYS A 45 1.94 -1.70 3.10
N LEU A 46 1.90 -2.91 2.62
CA LEU A 46 0.68 -3.51 2.11
C LEU A 46 0.31 -4.72 2.95
N ILE A 47 -0.97 -4.99 3.07
CA ILE A 47 -1.47 -6.25 3.61
C ILE A 47 -2.19 -6.99 2.51
N PHE A 48 -1.84 -8.25 2.32
CA PHE A 48 -2.57 -9.20 1.48
C PHE A 48 -3.34 -10.11 2.40
N GLN A 49 -4.66 -10.12 2.30
CA GLN A 49 -5.49 -10.88 3.22
C GLN A 49 -6.63 -11.59 2.51
N ASN A 50 -6.87 -12.82 2.95
CA ASN A 50 -8.09 -13.57 2.65
C ASN A 50 -8.58 -14.24 3.95
N ASP A 51 -9.53 -15.17 3.83
CA ASP A 51 -10.13 -15.82 5.00
C ASP A 51 -9.13 -16.69 5.78
N ILE A 52 -8.04 -17.10 5.15
CA ILE A 52 -7.08 -18.06 5.70
C ILE A 52 -5.78 -17.38 6.11
N ASN A 53 -5.28 -16.48 5.27
CA ASN A 53 -3.93 -15.93 5.39
C ASN A 53 -3.93 -14.41 5.44
N ARG A 54 -2.93 -13.88 6.15
CA ARG A 54 -2.59 -12.47 6.12
C ARG A 54 -1.08 -12.31 5.99
N TYR A 55 -0.66 -11.52 5.04
CA TYR A 55 0.74 -11.17 4.86
C TYR A 55 0.91 -9.67 4.95
N VAL A 56 1.81 -9.23 5.83
CA VAL A 56 2.17 -7.81 5.96
C VAL A 56 3.50 -7.64 5.23
N ILE A 57 3.51 -6.76 4.23
CA ILE A 57 4.60 -6.69 3.28
C ILE A 57 5.17 -5.28 3.25
N SER A 58 6.48 -5.19 3.45
CA SER A 58 7.19 -3.91 3.37
C SER A 58 7.22 -3.39 1.94
N THR A 59 7.26 -2.07 1.82
CA THR A 59 7.40 -1.41 0.53
C THR A 59 8.65 -0.55 0.51
N THR A 60 9.09 -0.20 -0.70
CA THR A 60 10.14 0.79 -0.90
C THR A 60 9.51 2.10 -1.32
N PRO A 61 9.81 3.21 -0.65
CA PRO A 61 9.28 4.53 -1.04
C PRO A 61 9.75 4.92 -2.43
N GLU A 62 8.87 5.63 -3.14
CA GLU A 62 9.16 6.12 -4.48
C GLU A 62 8.71 7.56 -4.63
N TYR A 63 9.53 8.37 -5.30
CA TYR A 63 9.18 9.75 -5.62
C TYR A 63 8.07 9.77 -6.68
N ARG A 64 7.04 10.58 -6.44
CA ARG A 64 5.88 10.72 -7.33
C ARG A 64 5.60 12.20 -7.57
N SER A 65 6.30 12.79 -8.52
CA SER A 65 6.09 14.20 -8.86
C SER A 65 4.68 14.47 -9.41
N ASP A 66 4.09 13.51 -10.10
CA ASP A 66 2.73 13.62 -10.62
C ASP A 66 1.70 13.82 -9.49
N VAL A 67 1.86 13.11 -8.39
CA VAL A 67 0.98 13.27 -7.22
C VAL A 67 1.24 14.61 -6.55
N GLY A 68 2.50 14.98 -6.37
CA GLY A 68 2.87 16.27 -5.80
C GLY A 68 2.32 17.44 -6.62
N ASP A 69 2.42 17.35 -7.95
CA ASP A 69 1.91 18.37 -8.85
C ASP A 69 0.38 18.46 -8.82
N ALA A 70 -0.31 17.35 -8.59
CA ALA A 70 -1.76 17.34 -8.44
C ALA A 70 -2.23 17.92 -7.11
N MET A 71 -1.33 18.01 -6.12
CA MET A 71 -1.61 18.52 -4.78
C MET A 71 -0.57 19.56 -4.38
N PRO A 72 -0.50 20.71 -5.08
CA PRO A 72 0.57 21.69 -4.84
C PRO A 72 0.56 22.32 -3.45
N GLU A 73 -0.59 22.28 -2.77
CA GLU A 73 -0.71 22.73 -1.38
C GLU A 73 -0.23 21.70 -0.36
N ARG A 74 0.22 20.53 -0.81
CA ARG A 74 0.64 19.42 0.05
C ARG A 74 2.10 19.06 -0.23
N PRO A 75 3.08 19.79 0.34
CA PRO A 75 4.50 19.50 0.07
C PRO A 75 5.00 18.20 0.69
N ASP A 76 4.21 17.59 1.56
CA ASP A 76 4.56 16.35 2.26
C ASP A 76 4.25 15.07 1.48
N VAL A 77 3.84 15.15 0.19
CA VAL A 77 3.37 13.96 -0.54
C VAL A 77 4.31 13.51 -1.66
N ASP A 78 5.47 14.15 -1.83
CA ASP A 78 6.37 13.85 -2.95
C ASP A 78 6.88 12.41 -2.96
N PHE A 79 7.07 11.82 -1.77
CA PHE A 79 7.55 10.45 -1.64
C PHE A 79 6.45 9.48 -1.22
N CYS A 80 5.24 9.70 -1.71
CA CYS A 80 4.09 8.87 -1.39
C CYS A 80 3.99 7.60 -2.23
N GLY A 81 4.82 7.45 -3.24
CA GLY A 81 4.87 6.27 -4.07
C GLY A 81 5.48 5.07 -3.36
N PHE A 82 5.16 3.89 -3.86
CA PHE A 82 5.72 2.66 -3.32
C PHE A 82 5.98 1.64 -4.41
N VAL A 83 6.94 0.77 -4.14
CA VAL A 83 7.14 -0.48 -4.87
C VAL A 83 7.09 -1.60 -3.83
N CYS A 84 6.27 -2.60 -4.12
CA CYS A 84 6.16 -3.81 -3.32
C CYS A 84 6.54 -4.99 -4.20
N ASN A 85 7.50 -5.80 -3.77
CA ASN A 85 8.00 -6.92 -4.56
C ASN A 85 8.04 -8.16 -3.68
N ILE A 86 7.30 -9.21 -4.09
CA ILE A 86 7.14 -10.42 -3.29
C ILE A 86 7.43 -11.64 -4.14
N LYS A 87 8.19 -12.58 -3.58
CA LYS A 87 8.35 -13.89 -4.21
C LYS A 87 7.08 -14.70 -4.03
N LYS A 88 6.56 -15.27 -5.11
CA LYS A 88 5.33 -16.10 -5.05
C LYS A 88 5.46 -17.26 -4.09
N GLU A 89 6.63 -17.82 -3.95
CA GLU A 89 6.88 -18.94 -3.05
C GLU A 89 6.66 -18.60 -1.58
N HIS A 90 6.66 -17.30 -1.23
CA HIS A 90 6.44 -16.84 0.14
C HIS A 90 4.98 -16.59 0.46
N ILE A 91 4.10 -16.75 -0.52
CA ILE A 91 2.66 -16.50 -0.36
C ILE A 91 1.89 -17.72 -0.84
N ASN A 92 0.96 -18.20 -0.04
CA ASN A 92 0.07 -19.29 -0.44
C ASN A 92 -0.82 -18.83 -1.59
N LYS A 93 -1.13 -19.75 -2.49
CA LYS A 93 -2.04 -19.47 -3.60
C LYS A 93 -3.41 -19.07 -3.08
N GLY A 94 -4.03 -18.13 -3.76
CA GLY A 94 -5.36 -17.68 -3.42
C GLY A 94 -5.67 -16.30 -3.96
N LEU A 95 -6.88 -15.85 -3.66
CA LEU A 95 -7.33 -14.52 -3.98
C LEU A 95 -7.24 -13.66 -2.72
N TYR A 96 -6.55 -12.54 -2.82
CA TYR A 96 -6.28 -11.67 -1.69
C TYR A 96 -6.83 -10.28 -1.90
N ASN A 97 -7.41 -9.70 -0.84
CA ASN A 97 -7.67 -8.27 -0.77
C ASN A 97 -6.38 -7.55 -0.40
N VAL A 98 -6.11 -6.44 -1.05
CA VAL A 98 -4.91 -5.63 -0.79
C VAL A 98 -5.30 -4.38 -0.01
N TYR A 99 -4.65 -4.18 1.13
CA TYR A 99 -4.88 -3.03 1.99
C TYR A 99 -3.65 -2.14 2.00
N PHE A 100 -3.88 -0.83 2.00
CA PHE A 100 -2.84 0.15 2.30
C PHE A 100 -2.64 0.22 3.81
N VAL A 101 -1.38 0.21 4.23
CA VAL A 101 -1.01 0.44 5.63
C VAL A 101 -0.18 1.72 5.71
N TRP A 102 -0.72 2.71 6.38
CA TRP A 102 -0.07 4.00 6.60
C TRP A 102 0.20 4.12 8.10
N ASN A 103 1.46 3.94 8.51
CA ASN A 103 1.84 3.76 9.91
C ASN A 103 1.03 2.62 10.54
N ASN A 104 0.12 2.90 11.46
CA ASN A 104 -0.75 1.90 12.10
C ASN A 104 -2.20 1.96 11.62
N GLN A 105 -2.46 2.64 10.51
CA GLN A 105 -3.80 2.79 9.95
C GLN A 105 -3.92 2.02 8.65
N ILE A 106 -5.10 1.48 8.37
CA ILE A 106 -5.34 0.71 7.17
C ILE A 106 -6.60 1.16 6.44
N TRP A 107 -6.58 0.94 5.13
CA TRP A 107 -7.76 1.11 4.29
C TRP A 107 -7.68 0.16 3.10
N PHE A 108 -8.83 -0.38 2.71
CA PHE A 108 -8.88 -1.26 1.54
C PHE A 108 -8.54 -0.48 0.28
N SER A 109 -7.63 -1.02 -0.52
CA SER A 109 -7.20 -0.36 -1.77
C SER A 109 -8.23 -0.43 -2.89
N GLY A 110 -9.24 -1.27 -2.76
CA GLY A 110 -10.20 -1.56 -3.82
C GLY A 110 -9.73 -2.65 -4.78
N ILE A 111 -8.54 -3.19 -4.58
CA ILE A 111 -7.94 -4.16 -5.48
C ILE A 111 -7.87 -5.54 -4.82
N GLN A 112 -8.19 -6.55 -5.61
CA GLN A 112 -7.90 -7.95 -5.29
C GLN A 112 -6.81 -8.46 -6.21
N ILE A 113 -6.00 -9.38 -5.71
CA ILE A 113 -4.93 -9.98 -6.49
C ILE A 113 -4.97 -11.50 -6.31
N ARG A 114 -4.82 -12.20 -7.40
CA ARG A 114 -4.71 -13.67 -7.38
C ARG A 114 -3.25 -14.07 -7.45
N VAL A 115 -2.88 -14.87 -6.49
CA VAL A 115 -1.53 -15.42 -6.39
C VAL A 115 -1.48 -16.88 -6.81
#